data_59b21c5bfe86c3bcf7ac8fa7115e037e
#
_entry.id   59b21c5bfe86c3bcf7ac8fa7115e037e
#
_cell.length_a   1.000
_cell.length_b   1.000
_cell.length_c   1.000
_cell.angle_alpha   90.00
_cell.angle_beta   90.00
_cell.angle_gamma   90.00
#
_symmetry.space_group_name_H-M   'P 1'
#
loop_
_entity.id
_entity.type
_entity.pdbx_description
1 polymer ?
#
loop_
_entity_poly.entity_id
_entity_poly.type
_entity_poly.pdbx_seq_one_letter_code
_entity_poly.pdbx_strand_id
1 'polypeptide(L)'
;MPRFFAPLLLLLLTFNAHADSYITRQLNKPVPGGVAVVDLGTSAQAPKATYQGKPVLVVKEQNNWLAIVGLPLTVKPGVQSVSSGGRNLNFTVGNKKYPEQRITLKNTQQVNPDPENLKRIERELAEQITAYRTFSPNTPSNLLLDKPVNGPLSSKFGVRRFFNGEERNPHSGLDFAVPGGTPIKTPAAGKVILIGNYFFNGNTVFVDHGQGFISMFCHMSKIDVKVGQPLARGDVVGKVGATGRATGPHMHWNISLNDARVDPAIFIGAFQP
;
A
#
# COMPACT_ATOMS: atom_id res chain seq x y z
N MET A 1 1.36 57.01 -51.76
CA MET A 1 1.49 56.56 -50.34
C MET A 1 1.41 55.04 -50.33
N PRO A 2 2.53 54.33 -50.05
CA PRO A 2 2.50 52.86 -49.98
C PRO A 2 2.06 52.43 -48.58
N ARG A 3 1.06 51.53 -48.53
CA ARG A 3 0.59 50.86 -47.33
C ARG A 3 1.48 49.67 -47.02
N PHE A 4 2.21 49.72 -45.91
CA PHE A 4 2.95 48.58 -45.38
C PHE A 4 1.98 47.66 -44.61
N PHE A 5 1.74 46.47 -45.10
CA PHE A 5 1.15 45.38 -44.34
C PHE A 5 2.23 44.66 -43.53
N ALA A 6 2.22 44.76 -42.22
CA ALA A 6 3.06 43.95 -41.35
C ALA A 6 2.41 42.57 -41.18
N PRO A 7 3.10 41.45 -41.39
CA PRO A 7 2.52 40.11 -41.11
C PRO A 7 2.47 39.89 -39.59
N LEU A 8 1.28 39.60 -39.10
CA LEU A 8 1.03 39.15 -37.73
C LEU A 8 1.52 37.73 -37.60
N LEU A 9 2.71 37.54 -36.95
CA LEU A 9 3.27 36.21 -36.66
C LEU A 9 2.49 35.59 -35.50
N LEU A 10 1.57 34.69 -35.82
CA LEU A 10 0.80 33.91 -34.82
C LEU A 10 1.70 32.86 -34.22
N LEU A 11 2.21 33.10 -33.00
CA LEU A 11 2.99 32.10 -32.24
C LEU A 11 2.04 31.03 -31.73
N LEU A 12 1.96 29.91 -32.43
CA LEU A 12 1.25 28.71 -31.97
C LEU A 12 2.05 28.09 -30.82
N LEU A 13 1.68 28.41 -29.58
CA LEU A 13 2.10 27.68 -28.40
C LEU A 13 1.45 26.30 -28.43
N THR A 14 2.18 25.31 -28.94
CA THR A 14 1.78 23.90 -28.81
C THR A 14 1.94 23.50 -27.35
N PHE A 15 0.84 23.51 -26.60
CA PHE A 15 0.75 22.80 -25.34
C PHE A 15 0.85 21.29 -25.66
N ASN A 16 2.03 20.70 -25.48
CA ASN A 16 2.16 19.26 -25.41
C ASN A 16 1.51 18.81 -24.10
N ALA A 17 0.19 18.58 -24.12
CA ALA A 17 -0.47 17.82 -23.07
C ALA A 17 0.05 16.38 -23.15
N HIS A 18 1.09 16.06 -22.38
CA HIS A 18 1.48 14.67 -22.18
C HIS A 18 0.32 14.01 -21.45
N ALA A 19 -0.40 13.14 -22.15
CA ALA A 19 -1.41 12.32 -21.50
C ALA A 19 -0.71 11.49 -20.42
N ASP A 20 -1.23 11.54 -19.19
CA ASP A 20 -0.71 10.72 -18.09
C ASP A 20 -0.59 9.26 -18.51
N SER A 21 0.50 8.60 -18.11
CA SER A 21 0.70 7.18 -18.36
C SER A 21 -0.42 6.34 -17.70
N TYR A 22 -0.61 5.12 -18.17
CA TYR A 22 -1.64 4.23 -17.62
C TYR A 22 -1.45 4.00 -16.10
N ILE A 23 -0.21 3.71 -15.69
CA ILE A 23 0.14 3.54 -14.25
C ILE A 23 -0.18 4.82 -13.48
N THR A 24 0.21 5.99 -13.99
CA THR A 24 -0.06 7.27 -13.34
C THR A 24 -1.56 7.49 -13.14
N ARG A 25 -2.36 7.28 -14.16
CA ARG A 25 -3.84 7.43 -14.05
C ARG A 25 -4.44 6.51 -12.99
N GLN A 26 -3.97 5.27 -12.90
CA GLN A 26 -4.52 4.29 -11.97
C GLN A 26 -4.05 4.53 -10.53
N LEU A 27 -2.76 4.72 -10.32
CA LEU A 27 -2.15 4.68 -9.00
C LEU A 27 -1.93 6.05 -8.36
N ASN A 28 -1.83 7.15 -9.13
CA ASN A 28 -1.49 8.46 -8.57
C ASN A 28 -2.66 9.05 -7.77
N LYS A 29 -2.62 8.77 -6.47
CA LYS A 29 -3.58 9.26 -5.46
C LYS A 29 -2.77 9.84 -4.28
N PRO A 30 -2.09 11.00 -4.49
CA PRO A 30 -1.16 11.55 -3.51
C PRO A 30 -1.90 12.24 -2.35
N VAL A 31 -2.37 11.44 -1.42
CA VAL A 31 -3.03 11.85 -0.16
C VAL A 31 -2.43 11.05 1.00
N PRO A 32 -2.61 11.44 2.28
CA PRO A 32 -2.22 10.58 3.41
C PRO A 32 -2.76 9.16 3.24
N GLY A 33 -1.90 8.14 3.35
CA GLY A 33 -2.26 6.74 3.09
C GLY A 33 -2.39 6.37 1.61
N GLY A 34 -2.08 7.29 0.71
CA GLY A 34 -2.16 7.09 -0.74
C GLY A 34 -0.83 6.73 -1.39
N VAL A 35 -0.79 6.92 -2.70
CA VAL A 35 0.38 6.66 -3.55
C VAL A 35 0.65 7.88 -4.41
N ALA A 36 1.91 8.31 -4.50
CA ALA A 36 2.36 9.26 -5.50
C ALA A 36 3.11 8.53 -6.62
N VAL A 37 2.87 8.92 -7.87
CA VAL A 37 3.62 8.46 -9.03
C VAL A 37 4.43 9.63 -9.55
N VAL A 38 5.77 9.50 -9.56
CA VAL A 38 6.69 10.58 -9.93
C VAL A 38 7.50 10.15 -11.15
N ASP A 39 7.46 10.95 -12.21
CA ASP A 39 8.24 10.70 -13.42
C ASP A 39 9.72 11.00 -13.17
N LEU A 40 10.57 10.01 -13.37
CA LEU A 40 12.02 10.10 -13.23
C LEU A 40 12.72 10.43 -14.55
N GLY A 41 11.97 10.43 -15.66
CA GLY A 41 12.47 10.63 -17.03
C GLY A 41 12.99 9.35 -17.67
N THR A 42 13.69 9.54 -18.78
CA THR A 42 14.28 8.44 -19.58
C THR A 42 15.70 8.12 -19.12
N SER A 43 16.02 6.85 -19.04
CA SER A 43 17.36 6.36 -18.71
C SER A 43 17.55 4.95 -19.26
N ALA A 44 18.77 4.58 -19.63
CA ALA A 44 19.11 3.24 -20.11
C ALA A 44 18.92 2.18 -19.01
N GLN A 45 19.19 2.54 -17.75
CA GLN A 45 19.02 1.67 -16.60
C GLN A 45 18.02 2.27 -15.61
N ALA A 46 17.40 1.42 -14.79
CA ALA A 46 16.50 1.86 -13.73
C ALA A 46 17.23 2.82 -12.77
N PRO A 47 16.77 4.07 -12.63
CA PRO A 47 17.35 4.98 -11.66
C PRO A 47 17.03 4.54 -10.25
N LYS A 48 17.95 4.77 -9.31
CA LYS A 48 17.67 4.65 -7.89
C LYS A 48 16.88 5.88 -7.44
N ALA A 49 15.81 5.65 -6.70
CA ALA A 49 15.00 6.73 -6.13
C ALA A 49 14.70 6.47 -4.65
N THR A 50 14.65 7.54 -3.87
CA THR A 50 14.34 7.47 -2.43
C THR A 50 13.31 8.53 -2.03
N TYR A 51 12.48 8.19 -1.06
CA TYR A 51 11.56 9.09 -0.39
C TYR A 51 11.80 9.04 1.11
N GLN A 52 12.08 10.18 1.73
CA GLN A 52 12.44 10.27 3.16
C GLN A 52 13.55 9.27 3.57
N GLY A 53 14.58 9.12 2.72
CA GLY A 53 15.70 8.21 2.93
C GLY A 53 15.43 6.72 2.69
N LYS A 54 14.19 6.32 2.36
CA LYS A 54 13.83 4.94 2.05
C LYS A 54 13.80 4.70 0.54
N PRO A 55 14.30 3.57 0.02
CA PRO A 55 14.20 3.24 -1.39
C PRO A 55 12.73 3.08 -1.78
N VAL A 56 12.35 3.55 -2.96
CA VAL A 56 11.01 3.42 -3.51
C VAL A 56 11.00 2.51 -4.72
N LEU A 57 9.84 1.93 -4.98
CA LEU A 57 9.59 1.09 -6.14
C LEU A 57 9.75 1.91 -7.43
N VAL A 58 10.58 1.41 -8.38
CA VAL A 58 10.80 2.03 -9.68
C VAL A 58 10.43 1.05 -10.78
N VAL A 59 9.55 1.47 -11.68
CA VAL A 59 9.09 0.67 -12.82
C VAL A 59 9.24 1.45 -14.10
N LYS A 60 9.36 0.74 -15.22
CA LYS A 60 9.38 1.34 -16.55
C LYS A 60 7.99 1.29 -17.17
N GLU A 61 7.51 2.41 -17.68
CA GLU A 61 6.32 2.47 -18.51
C GLU A 61 6.65 3.23 -19.79
N GLN A 62 6.47 2.57 -20.93
CA GLN A 62 6.93 3.07 -22.23
C GLN A 62 8.43 3.44 -22.18
N ASN A 63 8.79 4.69 -22.39
CA ASN A 63 10.17 5.17 -22.39
C ASN A 63 10.60 5.78 -21.05
N ASN A 64 9.69 6.01 -20.10
CA ASN A 64 9.94 6.69 -18.84
C ASN A 64 10.06 5.70 -17.67
N TRP A 65 10.88 6.06 -16.71
CA TRP A 65 10.91 5.43 -15.40
C TRP A 65 10.00 6.19 -14.43
N LEU A 66 9.21 5.47 -13.66
CA LEU A 66 8.28 6.00 -12.69
C LEU A 66 8.66 5.52 -11.29
N ALA A 67 8.73 6.44 -10.33
CA ALA A 67 8.80 6.10 -8.91
C ALA A 67 7.38 5.97 -8.35
N ILE A 68 7.09 4.85 -7.72
CA ILE A 68 5.82 4.56 -7.05
C ILE A 68 6.05 4.70 -5.55
N VAL A 69 5.53 5.77 -4.97
CA VAL A 69 5.84 6.21 -3.60
C VAL A 69 4.66 5.98 -2.68
N GLY A 70 4.82 5.12 -1.70
CA GLY A 70 3.85 4.96 -0.61
C GLY A 70 3.89 6.15 0.34
N LEU A 71 2.73 6.71 0.65
CA LEU A 71 2.57 7.84 1.56
C LEU A 71 1.94 7.34 2.87
N PRO A 72 2.61 7.46 4.03
CA PRO A 72 2.03 7.03 5.29
C PRO A 72 0.82 7.89 5.65
N LEU A 73 -0.10 7.37 6.47
CA LEU A 73 -1.26 8.15 6.98
C LEU A 73 -0.84 9.41 7.74
N THR A 74 0.39 9.44 8.26
CA THR A 74 0.95 10.57 9.01
C THR A 74 1.58 11.65 8.14
N VAL A 75 1.66 11.45 6.81
CA VAL A 75 2.22 12.47 5.92
C VAL A 75 1.37 13.73 5.97
N LYS A 76 2.02 14.88 6.03
CA LYS A 76 1.33 16.18 5.99
C LYS A 76 1.04 16.57 4.54
N PRO A 77 -0.14 17.12 4.25
CA PRO A 77 -0.42 17.75 2.96
C PRO A 77 0.59 18.84 2.62
N GLY A 78 0.83 19.05 1.33
CA GLY A 78 1.79 20.04 0.82
C GLY A 78 2.83 19.40 -0.10
N VAL A 79 3.86 20.17 -0.43
CA VAL A 79 4.93 19.74 -1.35
C VAL A 79 5.83 18.74 -0.65
N GLN A 80 6.09 17.63 -1.33
CA GLN A 80 7.02 16.56 -0.97
C GLN A 80 7.99 16.34 -2.13
N SER A 81 9.07 15.60 -1.92
CA SER A 81 10.03 15.31 -2.98
C SER A 81 10.60 13.91 -2.94
N VAL A 82 10.83 13.34 -4.11
CA VAL A 82 11.63 12.13 -4.34
C VAL A 82 13.02 12.53 -4.78
N SER A 83 14.05 11.94 -4.17
CA SER A 83 15.43 12.13 -4.60
C SER A 83 15.82 11.04 -5.59
N SER A 84 16.33 11.41 -6.76
CA SER A 84 16.85 10.48 -7.78
C SER A 84 17.94 11.15 -8.62
N GLY A 85 19.10 10.48 -8.77
CA GLY A 85 20.19 10.97 -9.58
C GLY A 85 20.68 12.37 -9.16
N GLY A 86 20.72 12.68 -7.87
CA GLY A 86 21.11 14.00 -7.34
C GLY A 86 20.05 15.10 -7.53
N ARG A 87 18.87 14.80 -8.07
CA ARG A 87 17.76 15.74 -8.26
C ARG A 87 16.64 15.47 -7.25
N ASN A 88 15.95 16.52 -6.83
CA ASN A 88 14.70 16.44 -6.07
C ASN A 88 13.52 16.70 -7.02
N LEU A 89 12.65 15.71 -7.16
CA LEU A 89 11.48 15.74 -8.01
C LEU A 89 10.25 15.94 -7.12
N ASN A 90 9.61 17.10 -7.24
CA ASN A 90 8.52 17.50 -6.37
C ASN A 90 7.17 16.92 -6.81
N PHE A 91 6.34 16.61 -5.82
CA PHE A 91 4.92 16.28 -6.00
C PHE A 91 4.11 16.88 -4.84
N THR A 92 2.81 17.03 -5.01
CA THR A 92 1.94 17.62 -3.99
C THR A 92 1.04 16.58 -3.36
N VAL A 93 1.07 16.48 -2.03
CA VAL A 93 0.14 15.66 -1.24
C VAL A 93 -1.10 16.49 -0.92
N GLY A 94 -2.26 16.01 -1.35
CA GLY A 94 -3.56 16.61 -1.07
C GLY A 94 -4.09 16.27 0.32
N ASN A 95 -5.25 16.83 0.65
CA ASN A 95 -5.96 16.51 1.89
C ASN A 95 -6.86 15.28 1.69
N LYS A 96 -6.95 14.43 2.72
CA LYS A 96 -7.96 13.39 2.83
C LYS A 96 -8.39 13.25 4.29
N LYS A 97 -9.70 13.23 4.51
CA LYS A 97 -10.29 12.93 5.83
C LYS A 97 -10.75 11.48 5.87
N TYR A 98 -10.49 10.82 6.98
CA TYR A 98 -10.90 9.44 7.21
C TYR A 98 -12.02 9.40 8.26
N PRO A 99 -13.05 8.54 8.06
CA PRO A 99 -14.15 8.41 9.02
C PRO A 99 -13.68 7.80 10.34
N GLU A 100 -14.49 7.95 11.37
CA GLU A 100 -14.29 7.32 12.67
C GLU A 100 -15.16 6.07 12.82
N GLN A 101 -14.61 5.08 13.51
CA GLN A 101 -15.32 3.87 13.92
C GLN A 101 -15.11 3.62 15.40
N ARG A 102 -16.19 3.47 16.13
CA ARG A 102 -16.18 3.17 17.57
C ARG A 102 -16.65 1.73 17.79
N ILE A 103 -15.79 0.92 18.42
CA ILE A 103 -16.01 -0.52 18.61
C ILE A 103 -15.88 -0.84 20.09
N THR A 104 -16.82 -1.61 20.64
CA THR A 104 -16.74 -2.16 21.99
C THR A 104 -16.19 -3.58 21.91
N LEU A 105 -15.03 -3.82 22.53
CA LEU A 105 -14.42 -5.13 22.66
C LEU A 105 -14.70 -5.70 24.05
N LYS A 106 -15.15 -6.96 24.10
CA LYS A 106 -15.37 -7.69 25.36
C LYS A 106 -14.04 -8.07 26.03
N ASN A 107 -13.04 -8.44 25.23
CA ASN A 107 -11.72 -8.76 25.72
C ASN A 107 -10.89 -7.48 25.92
N THR A 108 -10.81 -7.02 27.17
CA THR A 108 -10.09 -5.80 27.54
C THR A 108 -8.57 -5.88 27.30
N GLN A 109 -7.98 -7.07 27.32
CA GLN A 109 -6.57 -7.30 26.99
C GLN A 109 -6.23 -6.92 25.54
N GLN A 110 -7.19 -6.99 24.64
CA GLN A 110 -7.03 -6.54 23.26
C GLN A 110 -7.12 -5.02 23.10
N VAL A 111 -7.50 -4.29 24.15
CA VAL A 111 -7.51 -2.82 24.21
C VAL A 111 -6.33 -2.33 25.05
N ASN A 112 -6.21 -2.82 26.28
CA ASN A 112 -5.18 -2.49 27.25
C ASN A 112 -4.46 -3.78 27.68
N PRO A 113 -3.44 -4.23 26.93
CA PRO A 113 -2.68 -5.44 27.25
C PRO A 113 -1.94 -5.31 28.58
N ASP A 114 -1.84 -6.41 29.31
CA ASP A 114 -0.99 -6.49 30.50
C ASP A 114 0.53 -6.42 30.14
N PRO A 115 1.42 -6.28 31.13
CA PRO A 115 2.86 -6.15 30.86
C PRO A 115 3.49 -7.34 30.11
N GLU A 116 2.98 -8.55 30.28
CA GLU A 116 3.48 -9.74 29.58
C GLU A 116 3.08 -9.69 28.10
N ASN A 117 1.80 -9.40 27.83
CA ASN A 117 1.32 -9.22 26.47
C ASN A 117 1.99 -8.01 25.78
N LEU A 118 2.31 -6.92 26.49
CA LEU A 118 3.05 -5.79 25.93
C LEU A 118 4.44 -6.23 25.43
N LYS A 119 5.21 -6.98 26.21
CA LYS A 119 6.52 -7.53 25.78
C LYS A 119 6.38 -8.42 24.54
N ARG A 120 5.35 -9.24 24.50
CA ARG A 120 5.02 -10.07 23.33
C ARG A 120 4.75 -9.20 22.11
N ILE A 121 3.88 -8.20 22.23
CA ILE A 121 3.49 -7.26 21.18
C ILE A 121 4.71 -6.50 20.62
N GLU A 122 5.61 -6.00 21.48
CA GLU A 122 6.82 -5.28 21.06
C GLU A 122 7.73 -6.15 20.20
N ARG A 123 8.00 -7.40 20.62
CA ARG A 123 8.78 -8.36 19.83
C ARG A 123 8.13 -8.66 18.49
N GLU A 124 6.83 -8.95 18.49
CA GLU A 124 6.04 -9.27 17.29
C GLU A 124 5.98 -8.09 16.32
N LEU A 125 5.89 -6.86 16.86
CA LEU A 125 5.90 -5.65 16.03
C LEU A 125 7.26 -5.43 15.36
N ALA A 126 8.37 -5.67 16.07
CA ALA A 126 9.72 -5.55 15.51
C ALA A 126 9.93 -6.53 14.33
N GLU A 127 9.45 -7.77 14.46
CA GLU A 127 9.48 -8.77 13.41
C GLU A 127 8.68 -8.33 12.16
N GLN A 128 7.45 -7.87 12.37
CA GLN A 128 6.59 -7.40 11.28
C GLN A 128 7.14 -6.13 10.60
N ILE A 129 7.72 -5.19 11.37
CA ILE A 129 8.39 -4.01 10.82
C ILE A 129 9.56 -4.44 9.92
N THR A 130 10.33 -5.45 10.32
CA THR A 130 11.43 -5.99 9.51
C THR A 130 10.90 -6.54 8.19
N ALA A 131 9.80 -7.27 8.19
CA ALA A 131 9.15 -7.74 6.97
C ALA A 131 8.70 -6.60 6.06
N TYR A 132 8.07 -5.55 6.60
CA TYR A 132 7.67 -4.38 5.81
C TYR A 132 8.83 -3.58 5.23
N ARG A 133 10.03 -3.66 5.81
CA ARG A 133 11.25 -3.02 5.33
C ARG A 133 12.02 -3.84 4.31
N THR A 134 11.57 -5.05 4.01
CA THR A 134 12.16 -5.86 2.95
C THR A 134 12.10 -5.10 1.62
N PHE A 135 13.24 -5.02 0.94
CA PHE A 135 13.36 -4.41 -0.38
C PHE A 135 14.16 -5.34 -1.29
N SER A 136 13.47 -6.27 -1.91
CA SER A 136 14.09 -7.20 -2.86
C SER A 136 14.33 -6.52 -4.22
N PRO A 137 15.33 -6.96 -5.00
CA PRO A 137 15.66 -6.32 -6.28
C PRO A 137 14.66 -6.65 -7.40
N ASN A 138 13.78 -7.63 -7.19
CA ASN A 138 12.85 -8.08 -8.22
C ASN A 138 11.82 -7.00 -8.53
N THR A 139 11.57 -6.76 -9.81
CA THR A 139 10.47 -5.90 -10.24
C THR A 139 9.14 -6.63 -10.07
N PRO A 140 8.11 -6.02 -9.46
CA PRO A 140 6.78 -6.61 -9.38
C PRO A 140 6.25 -7.01 -10.75
N SER A 141 5.60 -8.17 -10.84
CA SER A 141 5.02 -8.67 -12.09
C SER A 141 3.87 -7.79 -12.59
N ASN A 142 3.18 -7.14 -11.68
CA ASN A 142 2.10 -6.18 -11.96
C ASN A 142 1.88 -5.29 -10.74
N LEU A 143 1.38 -4.08 -10.98
CA LEU A 143 1.01 -3.11 -9.94
C LEU A 143 -0.50 -3.04 -9.72
N LEU A 144 -1.31 -3.47 -10.69
CA LEU A 144 -2.75 -3.63 -10.49
C LEU A 144 -3.01 -5.03 -9.96
N LEU A 145 -3.64 -5.10 -8.81
CA LEU A 145 -3.79 -6.31 -8.03
C LEU A 145 -5.20 -6.91 -8.16
N ASP A 146 -5.30 -8.22 -7.94
CA ASP A 146 -6.58 -8.86 -7.75
C ASP A 146 -7.04 -8.71 -6.29
N LYS A 147 -8.35 -8.83 -6.07
CA LYS A 147 -8.87 -9.00 -4.70
C LYS A 147 -8.43 -10.35 -4.17
N PRO A 148 -7.89 -10.43 -2.93
CA PRO A 148 -7.50 -11.72 -2.33
C PRO A 148 -8.67 -12.68 -2.11
N VAL A 149 -9.88 -12.14 -1.96
CA VAL A 149 -11.14 -12.88 -1.80
C VAL A 149 -12.27 -12.17 -2.55
N ASN A 150 -13.27 -12.93 -2.98
CA ASN A 150 -14.50 -12.37 -3.54
C ASN A 150 -15.53 -12.14 -2.42
N GLY A 151 -15.71 -10.89 -2.04
CA GLY A 151 -16.68 -10.50 -1.01
C GLY A 151 -16.84 -8.98 -0.90
N PRO A 152 -17.88 -8.53 -0.19
CA PRO A 152 -18.11 -7.12 0.04
C PRO A 152 -17.06 -6.54 0.98
N LEU A 153 -16.68 -5.28 0.76
CA LEU A 153 -15.84 -4.51 1.66
C LEU A 153 -16.62 -4.19 2.94
N SER A 154 -16.14 -4.62 4.10
CA SER A 154 -16.74 -4.37 5.40
C SER A 154 -16.06 -3.24 6.17
N SER A 155 -14.76 -2.98 5.92
CA SER A 155 -14.07 -1.83 6.50
C SER A 155 -13.00 -1.31 5.53
N LYS A 156 -12.94 0.03 5.41
CA LYS A 156 -12.01 0.73 4.52
C LYS A 156 -10.69 1.02 5.22
N PHE A 157 -9.65 1.25 4.43
CA PHE A 157 -8.37 1.77 4.90
C PHE A 157 -8.50 3.16 5.52
N GLY A 158 -7.67 3.46 6.51
CA GLY A 158 -7.55 4.79 7.12
C GLY A 158 -8.61 5.12 8.16
N VAL A 159 -9.65 4.27 8.34
CA VAL A 159 -10.68 4.50 9.36
C VAL A 159 -10.03 4.65 10.74
N ARG A 160 -10.28 5.79 11.40
CA ARG A 160 -9.83 6.06 12.78
C ARG A 160 -10.61 5.17 13.74
N ARG A 161 -9.89 4.35 14.51
CA ARG A 161 -10.53 3.34 15.38
C ARG A 161 -10.47 3.77 16.84
N PHE A 162 -11.63 3.70 17.48
CA PHE A 162 -11.77 3.88 18.93
C PHE A 162 -12.28 2.57 19.52
N PHE A 163 -11.45 1.91 20.33
CA PHE A 163 -11.84 0.71 21.06
C PHE A 163 -12.15 1.06 22.51
N ASN A 164 -13.37 0.77 22.98
CA ASN A 164 -13.84 1.09 24.32
C ASN A 164 -13.66 2.59 24.68
N GLY A 165 -13.79 3.47 23.69
CA GLY A 165 -13.60 4.92 23.84
C GLY A 165 -12.16 5.44 23.64
N GLU A 166 -11.16 4.56 23.59
CA GLU A 166 -9.76 4.92 23.44
C GLU A 166 -9.30 4.89 21.97
N GLU A 167 -8.67 5.97 21.50
CA GLU A 167 -8.13 6.05 20.15
C GLU A 167 -6.96 5.07 19.99
N ARG A 168 -6.96 4.33 18.89
CA ARG A 168 -5.94 3.36 18.50
C ARG A 168 -5.47 3.65 17.09
N ASN A 169 -4.43 2.93 16.65
CA ASN A 169 -3.93 3.07 15.30
C ASN A 169 -5.07 2.91 14.28
N PRO A 170 -5.10 3.77 13.25
CA PRO A 170 -6.08 3.67 12.18
C PRO A 170 -6.03 2.31 11.49
N HIS A 171 -7.13 1.94 10.83
CA HIS A 171 -7.19 0.73 10.03
C HIS A 171 -6.18 0.77 8.89
N SER A 172 -5.22 -0.15 8.87
CA SER A 172 -4.08 -0.13 7.93
C SER A 172 -4.31 -0.93 6.65
N GLY A 173 -5.52 -1.45 6.42
CA GLY A 173 -5.84 -2.29 5.26
C GLY A 173 -7.31 -2.22 4.85
N LEU A 174 -7.74 -3.23 4.11
CA LEU A 174 -9.14 -3.47 3.76
C LEU A 174 -9.65 -4.73 4.46
N ASP A 175 -10.87 -4.67 4.98
CA ASP A 175 -11.56 -5.84 5.49
C ASP A 175 -12.66 -6.27 4.51
N PHE A 176 -12.70 -7.56 4.17
CA PHE A 176 -13.73 -8.18 3.34
C PHE A 176 -14.58 -9.13 4.19
N ALA A 177 -15.89 -8.93 4.19
CA ALA A 177 -16.83 -9.82 4.88
C ALA A 177 -17.02 -11.09 4.05
N VAL A 178 -16.36 -12.16 4.47
CA VAL A 178 -16.45 -13.48 3.85
C VAL A 178 -16.46 -14.57 4.93
N PRO A 179 -17.10 -15.73 4.68
CA PRO A 179 -17.13 -16.83 5.64
C PRO A 179 -15.75 -17.33 6.03
N GLY A 180 -15.62 -17.82 7.27
CA GLY A 180 -14.44 -18.59 7.69
C GLY A 180 -14.20 -19.79 6.78
N GLY A 181 -12.93 -20.11 6.51
CA GLY A 181 -12.54 -21.18 5.58
C GLY A 181 -12.48 -20.77 4.11
N THR A 182 -12.95 -19.57 3.73
CA THR A 182 -12.80 -19.04 2.35
C THR A 182 -11.33 -19.02 1.96
N PRO A 183 -10.92 -19.56 0.78
CA PRO A 183 -9.54 -19.49 0.32
C PRO A 183 -9.08 -18.04 0.07
N ILE A 184 -7.90 -17.68 0.58
CA ILE A 184 -7.24 -16.41 0.35
C ILE A 184 -6.22 -16.61 -0.77
N LYS A 185 -6.29 -15.79 -1.82
CA LYS A 185 -5.38 -15.85 -2.97
C LYS A 185 -4.40 -14.68 -2.96
N THR A 186 -3.13 -14.96 -3.31
CA THR A 186 -2.18 -13.85 -3.50
C THR A 186 -2.59 -12.98 -4.70
N PRO A 187 -2.60 -11.64 -4.54
CA PRO A 187 -3.10 -10.72 -5.57
C PRO A 187 -2.13 -10.52 -6.74
N ALA A 188 -0.87 -10.91 -6.57
CA ALA A 188 0.20 -10.87 -7.56
C ALA A 188 1.22 -11.97 -7.26
N ALA A 189 2.11 -12.27 -8.20
CA ALA A 189 3.26 -13.13 -7.93
C ALA A 189 4.15 -12.52 -6.86
N GLY A 190 4.84 -13.37 -6.09
CA GLY A 190 5.72 -12.92 -5.01
C GLY A 190 6.39 -14.07 -4.27
N LYS A 191 7.00 -13.74 -3.14
CA LYS A 191 7.66 -14.70 -2.27
C LYS A 191 7.16 -14.53 -0.83
N VAL A 192 6.83 -15.62 -0.16
CA VAL A 192 6.49 -15.59 1.27
C VAL A 192 7.73 -15.22 2.08
N ILE A 193 7.69 -14.13 2.83
CA ILE A 193 8.85 -13.62 3.59
C ILE A 193 8.69 -13.77 5.09
N LEU A 194 7.44 -13.86 5.60
CA LEU A 194 7.17 -14.03 7.03
C LEU A 194 5.84 -14.74 7.23
N ILE A 195 5.82 -15.63 8.22
CA ILE A 195 4.62 -16.31 8.73
C ILE A 195 4.69 -16.27 10.25
N GLY A 196 3.58 -15.93 10.90
CA GLY A 196 3.52 -15.90 12.36
C GLY A 196 2.10 -15.99 12.91
N ASN A 197 2.03 -16.17 14.24
CA ASN A 197 0.80 -16.01 15.00
C ASN A 197 1.01 -14.87 16.00
N TYR A 198 0.36 -13.73 15.74
CA TYR A 198 0.58 -12.49 16.45
C TYR A 198 -0.61 -12.11 17.33
N PHE A 199 -0.35 -11.44 18.44
CA PHE A 199 -1.35 -11.06 19.43
C PHE A 199 -2.54 -10.33 18.81
N PHE A 200 -2.28 -9.31 17.97
CA PHE A 200 -3.34 -8.57 17.30
C PHE A 200 -3.76 -9.18 15.96
N ASN A 201 -2.84 -9.63 15.16
CA ASN A 201 -3.10 -10.05 13.77
C ASN A 201 -3.49 -11.54 13.67
N GLY A 202 -3.26 -12.34 14.75
CA GLY A 202 -3.46 -13.78 14.67
C GLY A 202 -2.55 -14.42 13.62
N ASN A 203 -3.01 -15.48 12.99
CA ASN A 203 -2.26 -16.15 11.93
C ASN A 203 -2.11 -15.20 10.73
N THR A 204 -0.85 -14.97 10.35
CA THR A 204 -0.49 -13.91 9.42
C THR A 204 0.55 -14.41 8.41
N VAL A 205 0.41 -13.96 7.15
CA VAL A 205 1.37 -14.23 6.06
C VAL A 205 1.76 -12.90 5.42
N PHE A 206 3.06 -12.71 5.17
CA PHE A 206 3.61 -11.61 4.39
C PHE A 206 4.16 -12.13 3.07
N VAL A 207 3.82 -11.45 1.97
CA VAL A 207 4.29 -11.76 0.62
C VAL A 207 4.98 -10.53 0.04
N ASP A 208 6.25 -10.69 -0.32
CA ASP A 208 7.05 -9.69 -1.04
C ASP A 208 6.84 -9.85 -2.54
N HIS A 209 6.29 -8.82 -3.18
CA HIS A 209 6.08 -8.75 -4.62
C HIS A 209 7.27 -8.12 -5.37
N GLY A 210 8.26 -7.59 -4.63
CA GLY A 210 9.45 -6.92 -5.16
C GLY A 210 9.53 -5.43 -4.79
N GLN A 211 10.74 -4.94 -4.62
CA GLN A 211 11.07 -3.53 -4.38
C GLN A 211 10.23 -2.86 -3.26
N GLY A 212 10.00 -3.58 -2.15
CA GLY A 212 9.24 -3.06 -1.01
C GLY A 212 7.72 -3.01 -1.21
N PHE A 213 7.22 -3.65 -2.26
CA PHE A 213 5.78 -3.84 -2.49
C PHE A 213 5.34 -5.13 -1.80
N ILE A 214 4.65 -5.02 -0.67
CA ILE A 214 4.39 -6.12 0.24
C ILE A 214 2.90 -6.22 0.56
N SER A 215 2.33 -7.43 0.42
CA SER A 215 1.01 -7.79 0.95
C SER A 215 1.13 -8.44 2.31
N MET A 216 0.20 -8.14 3.22
CA MET A 216 0.00 -8.87 4.47
C MET A 216 -1.44 -9.31 4.60
N PHE A 217 -1.63 -10.58 4.94
CA PHE A 217 -2.92 -11.24 5.17
C PHE A 217 -2.96 -11.70 6.62
N CYS A 218 -4.03 -11.39 7.35
CA CYS A 218 -4.11 -11.81 8.75
C CYS A 218 -5.50 -12.31 9.17
N HIS A 219 -5.65 -12.63 10.46
CA HIS A 219 -6.82 -13.28 11.06
C HIS A 219 -7.13 -14.66 10.47
N MET A 220 -6.16 -15.31 9.83
CA MET A 220 -6.35 -16.57 9.11
C MET A 220 -6.70 -17.72 10.05
N SER A 221 -7.56 -18.65 9.61
CA SER A 221 -7.80 -19.91 10.30
C SER A 221 -6.75 -20.97 9.98
N LYS A 222 -6.17 -20.91 8.78
CA LYS A 222 -5.16 -21.85 8.30
C LYS A 222 -4.18 -21.14 7.37
N ILE A 223 -2.91 -21.48 7.48
CA ILE A 223 -1.85 -21.07 6.56
C ILE A 223 -1.44 -22.30 5.74
N ASP A 224 -1.44 -22.18 4.41
CA ASP A 224 -1.18 -23.28 3.47
C ASP A 224 0.18 -23.12 2.74
N VAL A 225 0.99 -22.16 3.14
CA VAL A 225 2.29 -21.83 2.54
C VAL A 225 3.41 -21.86 3.58
N LYS A 226 4.66 -21.80 3.14
CA LYS A 226 5.86 -21.73 4.00
C LYS A 226 6.76 -20.55 3.62
N VAL A 227 7.55 -20.06 4.58
CA VAL A 227 8.54 -19.00 4.34
C VAL A 227 9.52 -19.43 3.23
N GLY A 228 9.82 -18.52 2.32
CA GLY A 228 10.67 -18.74 1.17
C GLY A 228 9.94 -19.29 -0.06
N GLN A 229 8.67 -19.69 0.06
CA GLN A 229 7.89 -20.24 -1.05
C GLN A 229 7.60 -19.15 -2.10
N PRO A 230 7.95 -19.40 -3.38
CA PRO A 230 7.48 -18.56 -4.48
C PRO A 230 5.99 -18.82 -4.73
N LEU A 231 5.27 -17.76 -5.08
CA LEU A 231 3.84 -17.79 -5.39
C LEU A 231 3.59 -17.17 -6.76
N ALA A 232 2.76 -17.82 -7.56
CA ALA A 232 2.16 -17.23 -8.74
C ALA A 232 0.91 -16.42 -8.35
N ARG A 233 0.53 -15.43 -9.17
CA ARG A 233 -0.73 -14.68 -9.00
C ARG A 233 -1.91 -15.66 -8.93
N GLY A 234 -2.74 -15.54 -7.90
CA GLY A 234 -3.92 -16.38 -7.67
C GLY A 234 -3.67 -17.64 -6.85
N ASP A 235 -2.41 -17.96 -6.48
CA ASP A 235 -2.12 -19.09 -5.59
C ASP A 235 -2.75 -18.88 -4.21
N VAL A 236 -3.21 -19.97 -3.61
CA VAL A 236 -3.85 -19.95 -2.29
C VAL A 236 -2.76 -19.85 -1.22
N VAL A 237 -2.85 -18.84 -0.35
CA VAL A 237 -1.95 -18.63 0.79
C VAL A 237 -2.49 -19.23 2.10
N GLY A 238 -3.80 -19.49 2.15
CA GLY A 238 -4.46 -20.05 3.32
C GLY A 238 -5.96 -19.78 3.33
N LYS A 239 -6.57 -19.75 4.51
CA LYS A 239 -8.03 -19.63 4.67
C LYS A 239 -8.39 -18.53 5.65
N VAL A 240 -9.48 -17.83 5.36
CA VAL A 240 -10.09 -16.83 6.23
C VAL A 240 -10.46 -17.41 7.59
N GLY A 241 -10.26 -16.64 8.64
CA GLY A 241 -10.60 -16.98 10.01
C GLY A 241 -10.98 -15.76 10.85
N ALA A 242 -10.78 -15.88 12.16
CA ALA A 242 -11.02 -14.85 13.14
C ALA A 242 -9.97 -14.91 14.28
N THR A 243 -8.73 -15.29 13.96
CA THR A 243 -7.65 -15.34 14.95
C THR A 243 -7.13 -13.94 15.29
N GLY A 244 -6.52 -13.77 16.46
CA GLY A 244 -6.07 -12.47 16.94
C GLY A 244 -7.21 -11.54 17.37
N ARG A 245 -7.09 -10.23 17.12
CA ARG A 245 -8.10 -9.23 17.47
C ARG A 245 -9.13 -9.05 16.34
N ALA A 246 -10.04 -10.00 16.26
CA ALA A 246 -11.13 -10.00 15.29
C ALA A 246 -12.49 -10.18 16.00
N THR A 247 -13.53 -9.50 15.54
CA THR A 247 -14.89 -9.62 16.08
C THR A 247 -15.69 -10.76 15.44
N GLY A 248 -15.19 -11.31 14.34
CA GLY A 248 -15.78 -12.42 13.59
C GLY A 248 -14.95 -12.73 12.35
N PRO A 249 -15.29 -13.79 11.60
CA PRO A 249 -14.57 -14.16 10.40
C PRO A 249 -14.60 -13.03 9.36
N HIS A 250 -13.42 -12.64 8.89
CA HIS A 250 -13.22 -11.69 7.79
C HIS A 250 -11.79 -11.83 7.24
N MET A 251 -11.56 -11.32 6.04
CA MET A 251 -10.25 -11.20 5.46
C MET A 251 -9.74 -9.79 5.66
N HIS A 252 -8.65 -9.64 6.42
CA HIS A 252 -7.90 -8.38 6.49
C HIS A 252 -6.70 -8.45 5.57
N TRP A 253 -6.58 -7.47 4.68
CA TRP A 253 -5.47 -7.35 3.74
C TRP A 253 -4.89 -5.94 3.76
N ASN A 254 -3.57 -5.83 3.92
CA ASN A 254 -2.91 -4.56 3.72
C ASN A 254 -1.79 -4.63 2.68
N ILE A 255 -1.45 -3.46 2.16
CA ILE A 255 -0.36 -3.22 1.23
C ILE A 255 0.63 -2.25 1.87
N SER A 256 1.91 -2.50 1.66
CA SER A 256 3.00 -1.59 2.01
C SER A 256 3.83 -1.27 0.77
N LEU A 257 4.25 0.00 0.66
CA LEU A 257 5.28 0.50 -0.24
C LEU A 257 6.29 1.29 0.60
N ASN A 258 7.59 1.11 0.37
CA ASN A 258 8.66 1.82 1.09
C ASN A 258 8.41 1.94 2.61
N ASP A 259 7.96 0.85 3.25
CA ASP A 259 7.60 0.78 4.68
C ASP A 259 6.39 1.66 5.09
N ALA A 260 5.62 2.18 4.14
CA ALA A 260 4.38 2.89 4.39
C ALA A 260 3.17 2.00 4.04
N ARG A 261 2.24 1.81 4.99
CA ARG A 261 0.94 1.16 4.69
C ARG A 261 0.11 2.13 3.87
N VAL A 262 -0.35 1.66 2.71
CA VAL A 262 -1.12 2.44 1.73
C VAL A 262 -2.46 1.78 1.46
N ASP A 263 -3.43 2.57 0.99
CA ASP A 263 -4.79 2.09 0.71
C ASP A 263 -4.80 1.03 -0.40
N PRO A 264 -5.08 -0.25 -0.09
CA PRO A 264 -5.11 -1.29 -1.10
C PRO A 264 -6.18 -1.07 -2.19
N ALA A 265 -7.19 -0.24 -1.92
CA ALA A 265 -8.23 0.10 -2.89
C ALA A 265 -7.68 0.79 -4.15
N ILE A 266 -6.53 1.45 -4.04
CA ILE A 266 -5.83 2.08 -5.18
C ILE A 266 -5.44 1.02 -6.21
N PHE A 267 -4.94 -0.13 -5.75
CA PHE A 267 -4.38 -1.19 -6.61
C PHE A 267 -5.44 -2.10 -7.24
N ILE A 268 -6.66 -2.09 -6.72
CA ILE A 268 -7.80 -2.85 -7.24
C ILE A 268 -8.85 -1.96 -7.93
N GLY A 269 -8.53 -0.69 -8.20
CA GLY A 269 -9.44 0.24 -8.87
C GLY A 269 -10.69 0.63 -8.06
N ALA A 270 -10.64 0.51 -6.73
CA ALA A 270 -11.77 0.77 -5.83
C ALA A 270 -11.55 1.99 -4.89
N PHE A 271 -10.51 2.79 -5.14
CA PHE A 271 -10.18 3.96 -4.33
C PHE A 271 -11.29 5.02 -4.40
N GLN A 272 -11.62 5.58 -3.25
CA GLN A 272 -12.53 6.72 -3.12
C GLN A 272 -11.73 7.91 -2.57
N PRO A 273 -11.78 9.08 -3.26
CA PRO A 273 -11.06 10.28 -2.88
C PRO A 273 -11.52 10.88 -1.56
#